data_b15c92cbee6cf473aaf6ec5cdaaa8fbd
#
_entry.id   b15c92cbee6cf473aaf6ec5cdaaa8fbd
#
_cell.length_a   1.000
_cell.length_b   1.000
_cell.length_c   1.000
_cell.angle_alpha   90.00
_cell.angle_beta   90.00
_cell.angle_gamma   90.00
#
_symmetry.space_group_name_H-M   'P 1'
#
loop_
_entity.id
_entity.type
_entity.pdbx_description
1 polymer ?
#
loop_
_entity_poly.entity_id
_entity_poly.type
_entity_poly.pdbx_seq_one_letter_code
_entity_poly.pdbx_strand_id
1 'polypeptide(L)'
;SDTVRDLKHRGCEIIQAPFPLGVEGSTKWVLAAAAAFKINELKVHEVIAPLANRARQAIEKHKEILRGKKLFLLPESQLEISLARFLHNECEMELIEVGTPYLNRDLMEEELNLLPDDTKIVEGQHVEKQLDRVRASNPDLVVCGMGLANPLEAEGISTKWSIEMVFSPIHGIDQAADLAGLFSRPLTRNQILTSKSLATH
;
A
#
# COMPACT_ATOMS: atom_id res chain seq x y z
N SER A 1 -14.23 -14.08 4.91
CA SER A 1 -14.74 -13.66 6.24
C SER A 1 -16.16 -14.15 6.43
N ASP A 2 -16.60 -14.31 7.66
CA ASP A 2 -17.97 -14.77 7.98
C ASP A 2 -19.01 -13.80 7.42
N THR A 3 -18.75 -12.51 7.47
CA THR A 3 -19.61 -11.47 6.90
C THR A 3 -19.88 -11.69 5.40
N VAL A 4 -18.84 -11.97 4.61
CA VAL A 4 -19.00 -12.22 3.16
C VAL A 4 -19.83 -13.48 2.93
N ARG A 5 -19.59 -14.54 3.72
CA ARG A 5 -20.37 -15.78 3.64
C ARG A 5 -21.83 -15.52 3.96
N ASP A 6 -22.12 -14.77 5.02
CA ASP A 6 -23.50 -14.46 5.41
C ASP A 6 -24.21 -13.60 4.37
N LEU A 7 -23.52 -12.62 3.75
CA LEU A 7 -24.07 -11.83 2.65
C LEU A 7 -24.40 -12.71 1.43
N LYS A 8 -23.51 -13.62 1.06
CA LYS A 8 -23.77 -14.60 -0.02
C LYS A 8 -25.01 -15.48 0.30
N HIS A 9 -25.14 -15.96 1.54
CA HIS A 9 -26.31 -16.74 1.98
C HIS A 9 -27.61 -15.93 1.91
N ARG A 10 -27.55 -14.62 2.07
CA ARG A 10 -28.70 -13.70 1.91
C ARG A 10 -28.98 -13.33 0.45
N GLY A 11 -28.25 -13.89 -0.51
CA GLY A 11 -28.42 -13.65 -1.93
C GLY A 11 -27.70 -12.41 -2.45
N CYS A 12 -26.75 -11.84 -1.68
CA CYS A 12 -25.93 -10.74 -2.18
C CYS A 12 -24.88 -11.29 -3.15
N GLU A 13 -24.74 -10.62 -4.28
CA GLU A 13 -23.63 -10.83 -5.20
C GLU A 13 -22.40 -10.06 -4.70
N ILE A 14 -21.24 -10.72 -4.73
CA ILE A 14 -19.97 -10.10 -4.35
C ILE A 14 -19.26 -9.65 -5.63
N ILE A 15 -19.09 -8.37 -5.80
CA ILE A 15 -18.32 -7.78 -6.89
C ILE A 15 -16.85 -7.87 -6.51
N GLN A 16 -16.08 -8.66 -7.26
CA GLN A 16 -14.63 -8.75 -7.06
C GLN A 16 -13.96 -7.50 -7.63
N ALA A 17 -13.12 -6.89 -6.83
CA ALA A 17 -12.35 -5.70 -7.24
C ALA A 17 -11.14 -5.52 -6.32
N PRO A 18 -10.04 -4.94 -6.80
CA PRO A 18 -8.96 -4.52 -5.92
C PRO A 18 -9.42 -3.39 -5.00
N PHE A 19 -8.73 -3.23 -3.88
CA PHE A 19 -9.04 -2.18 -2.93
C PHE A 19 -8.74 -0.79 -3.54
N PRO A 20 -9.61 0.24 -3.35
CA PRO A 20 -9.50 1.51 -4.06
C PRO A 20 -8.38 2.42 -3.51
N LEU A 21 -7.15 1.94 -3.49
CA LEU A 21 -5.94 2.70 -3.20
C LEU A 21 -5.22 3.07 -4.49
N GLY A 22 -4.78 4.32 -4.58
CA GLY A 22 -4.10 4.84 -5.75
C GLY A 22 -5.00 5.01 -6.97
N VAL A 23 -4.41 5.34 -8.10
CA VAL A 23 -5.14 5.53 -9.37
C VAL A 23 -5.57 4.18 -9.96
N GLU A 24 -4.66 3.19 -9.96
CA GLU A 24 -4.92 1.87 -10.55
C GLU A 24 -6.05 1.14 -9.82
N GLY A 25 -5.91 0.95 -8.50
CA GLY A 25 -6.91 0.23 -7.70
C GLY A 25 -8.28 0.91 -7.72
N SER A 26 -8.31 2.24 -7.61
CA SER A 26 -9.55 3.00 -7.65
C SER A 26 -10.25 2.92 -9.02
N THR A 27 -9.48 2.96 -10.11
CA THR A 27 -10.03 2.81 -11.47
C THR A 27 -10.62 1.42 -11.66
N LYS A 28 -9.90 0.36 -11.30
CA LYS A 28 -10.39 -1.02 -11.41
C LYS A 28 -11.62 -1.25 -10.53
N TRP A 29 -11.64 -0.68 -9.31
CA TRP A 29 -12.80 -0.76 -8.42
C TRP A 29 -14.05 -0.13 -9.04
N VAL A 30 -13.93 1.07 -9.63
CA VAL A 30 -15.06 1.73 -10.31
C VAL A 30 -15.51 0.95 -11.54
N LEU A 31 -14.57 0.40 -12.32
CA LEU A 31 -14.88 -0.42 -13.49
C LEU A 31 -15.62 -1.71 -13.10
N ALA A 32 -15.21 -2.38 -12.03
CA ALA A 32 -15.90 -3.57 -11.52
C ALA A 32 -17.35 -3.24 -11.09
N ALA A 33 -17.54 -2.13 -10.38
CA ALA A 33 -18.88 -1.64 -10.03
C ALA A 33 -19.70 -1.30 -11.28
N ALA A 34 -19.11 -0.59 -12.25
CA ALA A 34 -19.77 -0.22 -13.49
C ALA A 34 -20.21 -1.44 -14.30
N ALA A 35 -19.39 -2.49 -14.37
CA ALA A 35 -19.73 -3.74 -15.03
C ALA A 35 -20.93 -4.43 -14.37
N ALA A 36 -20.96 -4.49 -13.03
CA ALA A 36 -22.07 -5.06 -12.28
C ALA A 36 -23.40 -4.32 -12.54
N PHE A 37 -23.34 -3.00 -12.70
CA PHE A 37 -24.50 -2.17 -13.03
C PHE A 37 -24.74 -1.97 -14.54
N LYS A 38 -23.98 -2.66 -15.40
CA LYS A 38 -24.09 -2.58 -16.88
C LYS A 38 -23.87 -1.16 -17.42
N ILE A 39 -23.03 -0.41 -16.78
CA ILE A 39 -22.62 0.93 -17.24
C ILE A 39 -21.53 0.76 -18.30
N ASN A 40 -21.60 1.55 -19.36
CA ASN A 40 -20.62 1.50 -20.44
C ASN A 40 -19.22 1.91 -19.96
N GLU A 41 -18.25 1.04 -20.14
CA GLU A 41 -16.85 1.22 -19.72
C GLU A 41 -16.20 2.48 -20.30
N LEU A 42 -16.49 2.83 -21.56
CA LEU A 42 -15.95 4.04 -22.19
C LEU A 42 -16.38 5.30 -21.46
N LYS A 43 -17.64 5.36 -20.99
CA LYS A 43 -18.12 6.49 -20.18
C LYS A 43 -17.39 6.59 -18.83
N VAL A 44 -17.09 5.44 -18.25
CA VAL A 44 -16.32 5.41 -16.98
C VAL A 44 -14.91 5.95 -17.21
N HIS A 45 -14.24 5.51 -18.27
CA HIS A 45 -12.91 6.00 -18.63
C HIS A 45 -12.89 7.50 -18.93
N GLU A 46 -13.88 8.02 -19.66
CA GLU A 46 -14.02 9.47 -19.94
C GLU A 46 -14.11 10.30 -18.66
N VAL A 47 -14.89 9.82 -17.67
CA VAL A 47 -15.06 10.53 -16.38
C VAL A 47 -13.81 10.44 -15.52
N ILE A 48 -13.16 9.27 -15.49
CA ILE A 48 -11.98 9.02 -14.61
C ILE A 48 -10.72 9.65 -15.19
N ALA A 49 -10.54 9.73 -16.49
CA ALA A 49 -9.28 10.13 -17.12
C ALA A 49 -8.73 11.48 -16.63
N PRO A 50 -9.52 12.56 -16.50
CA PRO A 50 -9.00 13.84 -15.99
C PRO A 50 -8.54 13.73 -14.55
N LEU A 51 -9.26 12.98 -13.69
CA LEU A 51 -8.90 12.76 -12.29
C LEU A 51 -7.60 11.95 -12.18
N ALA A 52 -7.54 10.83 -12.92
CA ALA A 52 -6.38 9.95 -12.96
C ALA A 52 -5.10 10.68 -13.44
N ASN A 53 -5.22 11.52 -14.45
CA ASN A 53 -4.07 12.29 -14.95
C ASN A 53 -3.55 13.30 -13.92
N ARG A 54 -4.45 14.03 -13.24
CA ARG A 54 -4.05 14.95 -12.16
C ARG A 54 -3.39 14.21 -11.02
N ALA A 55 -3.96 13.07 -10.60
CA ALA A 55 -3.42 12.27 -9.51
C ALA A 55 -2.03 11.72 -9.85
N ARG A 56 -1.82 11.17 -11.06
CA ARG A 56 -0.50 10.69 -11.49
C ARG A 56 0.55 11.81 -11.48
N GLN A 57 0.20 13.00 -12.00
CA GLN A 57 1.10 14.16 -11.94
C GLN A 57 1.42 14.56 -10.50
N ALA A 58 0.45 14.51 -9.58
CA ALA A 58 0.66 14.86 -8.19
C ALA A 58 1.50 13.80 -7.43
N ILE A 59 1.48 12.53 -7.84
CA ILE A 59 2.30 11.46 -7.28
C ILE A 59 3.80 11.67 -7.62
N GLU A 60 4.14 12.22 -8.79
CA GLU A 60 5.52 12.24 -9.31
C GLU A 60 6.53 12.82 -8.31
N LYS A 61 6.22 13.91 -7.62
CA LYS A 61 7.10 14.50 -6.58
C LYS A 61 7.43 13.54 -5.42
N HIS A 62 6.51 12.65 -5.09
CA HIS A 62 6.70 11.63 -4.05
C HIS A 62 7.42 10.40 -4.61
N LYS A 63 7.11 10.05 -5.87
CA LYS A 63 7.73 8.97 -6.60
C LYS A 63 9.24 9.17 -6.78
N GLU A 64 9.72 10.40 -6.99
CA GLU A 64 11.15 10.73 -7.01
C GLU A 64 11.89 10.29 -5.73
N ILE A 65 11.21 10.35 -4.59
CA ILE A 65 11.77 9.94 -3.29
C ILE A 65 11.65 8.44 -3.06
N LEU A 66 10.55 7.84 -3.54
CA LEU A 66 10.16 6.45 -3.27
C LEU A 66 10.78 5.45 -4.26
N ARG A 67 11.06 5.87 -5.49
CA ARG A 67 11.58 5.01 -6.58
C ARG A 67 12.80 4.20 -6.16
N GLY A 68 12.73 2.88 -6.35
CA GLY A 68 13.79 1.94 -6.03
C GLY A 68 14.08 1.76 -4.54
N LYS A 69 13.27 2.38 -3.67
CA LYS A 69 13.40 2.19 -2.22
C LYS A 69 12.80 0.87 -1.80
N LYS A 70 13.52 0.15 -0.94
CA LYS A 70 13.16 -1.15 -0.41
C LYS A 70 12.09 -1.02 0.67
N LEU A 71 10.96 -1.68 0.45
CA LEU A 71 9.80 -1.65 1.32
C LEU A 71 9.58 -3.01 2.00
N PHE A 72 9.38 -2.97 3.30
CA PHE A 72 8.97 -4.13 4.10
C PHE A 72 7.66 -3.79 4.84
N LEU A 73 6.62 -4.60 4.66
CA LEU A 73 5.35 -4.41 5.37
C LEU A 73 5.18 -5.51 6.42
N LEU A 74 5.04 -5.10 7.68
CA LEU A 74 4.68 -6.01 8.77
C LEU A 74 3.15 -6.19 8.83
N PRO A 75 2.65 -7.37 9.28
CA PRO A 75 1.22 -7.68 9.27
C PRO A 75 0.49 -6.95 10.40
N GLU A 76 -0.17 -5.85 10.10
CA GLU A 76 -0.88 -5.00 11.06
C GLU A 76 -2.38 -4.89 10.76
N SER A 77 -2.76 -5.00 9.50
CA SER A 77 -4.13 -4.81 9.03
C SER A 77 -4.45 -5.73 7.86
N GLN A 78 -5.42 -5.38 7.06
CA GLN A 78 -5.73 -6.05 5.79
C GLN A 78 -5.34 -5.19 4.57
N LEU A 79 -4.65 -4.06 4.80
CA LEU A 79 -4.29 -3.11 3.75
C LEU A 79 -2.92 -3.36 3.13
N GLU A 80 -2.08 -4.18 3.75
CA GLU A 80 -0.67 -4.36 3.36
C GLU A 80 -0.51 -4.77 1.90
N ILE A 81 -1.35 -5.68 1.41
CA ILE A 81 -1.29 -6.16 0.02
C ILE A 81 -1.67 -5.04 -0.95
N SER A 82 -2.74 -4.30 -0.66
CA SER A 82 -3.19 -3.18 -1.48
C SER A 82 -2.22 -2.00 -1.44
N LEU A 83 -1.57 -1.76 -0.29
CA LEU A 83 -0.51 -0.77 -0.15
C LEU A 83 0.74 -1.18 -0.93
N ALA A 84 1.11 -2.46 -0.86
CA ALA A 84 2.24 -3.01 -1.63
C ALA A 84 2.03 -2.80 -3.13
N ARG A 85 0.83 -3.14 -3.65
CA ARG A 85 0.48 -2.89 -5.05
C ARG A 85 0.63 -1.42 -5.42
N PHE A 86 0.02 -0.51 -4.64
CA PHE A 86 0.08 0.92 -4.91
C PHE A 86 1.52 1.44 -4.89
N LEU A 87 2.29 1.09 -3.86
CA LEU A 87 3.66 1.57 -3.68
C LEU A 87 4.61 0.99 -4.72
N HIS A 88 4.38 -0.25 -5.17
CA HIS A 88 5.16 -0.86 -6.24
C HIS A 88 4.77 -0.29 -7.61
N ASN A 89 3.49 -0.41 -8.00
CA ASN A 89 3.06 -0.10 -9.36
C ASN A 89 3.03 1.41 -9.67
N GLU A 90 2.66 2.23 -8.69
CA GLU A 90 2.47 3.66 -8.92
C GLU A 90 3.62 4.52 -8.36
N CYS A 91 4.34 4.04 -7.34
CA CYS A 91 5.46 4.75 -6.73
C CYS A 91 6.84 4.11 -6.99
N GLU A 92 6.89 2.97 -7.70
CA GLU A 92 8.11 2.28 -8.11
C GLU A 92 9.02 1.84 -6.94
N MET A 93 8.42 1.47 -5.79
CA MET A 93 9.15 0.88 -4.68
C MET A 93 9.47 -0.60 -4.94
N GLU A 94 10.58 -1.09 -4.38
CA GLU A 94 10.98 -2.50 -4.39
C GLU A 94 10.37 -3.23 -3.20
N LEU A 95 9.55 -4.27 -3.44
CA LEU A 95 8.93 -5.06 -2.38
C LEU A 95 9.89 -6.12 -1.87
N ILE A 96 10.24 -6.07 -0.58
CA ILE A 96 11.07 -7.11 0.07
C ILE A 96 10.20 -8.21 0.67
N GLU A 97 9.20 -7.81 1.46
CA GLU A 97 8.23 -8.73 2.06
C GLU A 97 6.93 -7.99 2.32
N VAL A 98 5.82 -8.64 2.05
CA VAL A 98 4.47 -8.15 2.33
C VAL A 98 3.85 -9.08 3.38
N GLY A 99 3.85 -8.63 4.62
CA GLY A 99 3.18 -9.33 5.72
C GLY A 99 1.68 -9.04 5.70
N THR A 100 0.86 -10.02 6.03
CA THR A 100 -0.57 -9.84 6.27
C THR A 100 -1.04 -10.71 7.43
N PRO A 101 -1.92 -10.22 8.31
CA PRO A 101 -2.43 -11.04 9.42
C PRO A 101 -3.21 -12.26 8.94
N TYR A 102 -3.91 -12.10 7.82
CA TYR A 102 -4.77 -13.13 7.25
C TYR A 102 -4.93 -12.93 5.74
N LEU A 103 -4.72 -14.00 4.97
CA LEU A 103 -4.84 -14.00 3.51
C LEU A 103 -6.07 -14.80 3.06
N ASN A 104 -7.10 -14.10 2.60
CA ASN A 104 -8.20 -14.73 1.89
C ASN A 104 -7.98 -14.60 0.37
N ARG A 105 -7.40 -15.64 -0.24
CA ARG A 105 -7.04 -15.62 -1.66
C ARG A 105 -8.24 -15.38 -2.57
N ASP A 106 -9.40 -15.99 -2.24
CA ASP A 106 -10.61 -15.86 -3.06
C ASP A 106 -11.16 -14.42 -3.09
N LEU A 107 -11.05 -13.69 -1.98
CA LEU A 107 -11.50 -12.29 -1.89
C LEU A 107 -10.46 -11.29 -2.36
N MET A 108 -9.19 -11.68 -2.43
CA MET A 108 -8.07 -10.82 -2.78
C MET A 108 -7.45 -11.18 -4.13
N GLU A 109 -8.08 -12.06 -4.91
CA GLU A 109 -7.55 -12.52 -6.20
C GLU A 109 -7.20 -11.35 -7.12
N GLU A 110 -8.13 -10.41 -7.29
CA GLU A 110 -7.92 -9.22 -8.13
C GLU A 110 -6.77 -8.33 -7.67
N GLU A 111 -6.53 -8.27 -6.37
CA GLU A 111 -5.42 -7.53 -5.78
C GLU A 111 -4.09 -8.27 -5.97
N LEU A 112 -4.09 -9.57 -5.72
CA LEU A 112 -2.90 -10.43 -5.84
C LEU A 112 -2.39 -10.49 -7.28
N ASN A 113 -3.30 -10.55 -8.26
CA ASN A 113 -2.97 -10.56 -9.69
C ASN A 113 -2.30 -9.24 -10.18
N LEU A 114 -2.31 -8.20 -9.37
CA LEU A 114 -1.67 -6.92 -9.68
C LEU A 114 -0.27 -6.76 -9.06
N LEU A 115 0.12 -7.70 -8.20
CA LEU A 115 1.47 -7.75 -7.65
C LEU A 115 2.41 -8.53 -8.58
N PRO A 116 3.72 -8.27 -8.54
CA PRO A 116 4.71 -9.13 -9.19
C PRO A 116 4.58 -10.60 -8.75
N ASP A 117 4.76 -11.54 -9.67
CA ASP A 117 4.62 -12.98 -9.40
C ASP A 117 5.56 -13.50 -8.31
N ASP A 118 6.73 -12.86 -8.17
CA ASP A 118 7.76 -13.19 -7.18
C ASP A 118 7.59 -12.46 -5.84
N THR A 119 6.48 -11.72 -5.64
CA THR A 119 6.22 -11.00 -4.40
C THR A 119 6.16 -11.98 -3.23
N LYS A 120 7.05 -11.78 -2.25
CA LYS A 120 7.07 -12.56 -1.03
C LYS A 120 5.97 -12.12 -0.08
N ILE A 121 4.86 -12.88 -0.05
CA ILE A 121 3.74 -12.68 0.88
C ILE A 121 3.88 -13.63 2.06
N VAL A 122 3.80 -13.10 3.29
CA VAL A 122 3.90 -13.87 4.53
C VAL A 122 2.66 -13.65 5.37
N GLU A 123 1.92 -14.73 5.61
CA GLU A 123 0.73 -14.72 6.46
C GLU A 123 1.09 -14.97 7.93
N GLY A 124 0.37 -14.29 8.82
CA GLY A 124 0.45 -14.48 10.26
C GLY A 124 1.41 -13.52 10.96
N GLN A 125 1.36 -13.55 12.28
CA GLN A 125 2.09 -12.64 13.15
C GLN A 125 3.10 -13.40 14.00
N HIS A 126 4.35 -13.45 13.59
CA HIS A 126 5.46 -13.94 14.36
C HIS A 126 6.54 -12.86 14.46
N VAL A 127 6.32 -11.93 15.39
CA VAL A 127 7.05 -10.66 15.50
C VAL A 127 8.57 -10.85 15.51
N GLU A 128 9.11 -11.75 16.31
CA GLU A 128 10.57 -11.94 16.40
C GLU A 128 11.17 -12.35 15.06
N LYS A 129 10.60 -13.38 14.41
CA LYS A 129 11.07 -13.83 13.09
C LYS A 129 10.91 -12.77 12.00
N GLN A 130 9.89 -11.91 12.12
CA GLN A 130 9.68 -10.80 11.19
C GLN A 130 10.75 -9.73 11.39
N LEU A 131 11.05 -9.36 12.63
CA LEU A 131 12.12 -8.41 12.92
C LEU A 131 13.50 -8.90 12.49
N ASP A 132 13.77 -10.20 12.65
CA ASP A 132 15.02 -10.80 12.15
C ASP A 132 15.13 -10.66 10.61
N ARG A 133 14.01 -10.87 9.88
CA ARG A 133 14.00 -10.69 8.44
C ARG A 133 14.10 -9.22 8.03
N VAL A 134 13.48 -8.29 8.76
CA VAL A 134 13.65 -6.85 8.55
C VAL A 134 15.13 -6.49 8.65
N ARG A 135 15.81 -6.89 9.74
CA ARG A 135 17.24 -6.59 9.94
C ARG A 135 18.12 -7.21 8.86
N ALA A 136 17.84 -8.48 8.50
CA ALA A 136 18.60 -9.18 7.47
C ALA A 136 18.45 -8.58 6.07
N SER A 137 17.29 -8.01 5.74
CA SER A 137 16.99 -7.44 4.41
C SER A 137 17.38 -5.97 4.27
N ASN A 138 17.63 -5.28 5.37
CA ASN A 138 18.00 -3.85 5.42
C ASN A 138 17.12 -2.98 4.51
N PRO A 139 15.81 -2.89 4.78
CA PRO A 139 14.90 -2.09 3.97
C PRO A 139 15.12 -0.59 4.18
N ASP A 140 14.75 0.22 3.18
CA ASP A 140 14.73 1.68 3.32
C ASP A 140 13.54 2.16 4.17
N LEU A 141 12.43 1.42 4.13
CA LEU A 141 11.20 1.76 4.86
C LEU A 141 10.49 0.50 5.36
N VAL A 142 10.10 0.52 6.63
CA VAL A 142 9.27 -0.52 7.25
C VAL A 142 7.91 0.06 7.63
N VAL A 143 6.84 -0.57 7.15
CA VAL A 143 5.47 -0.27 7.63
C VAL A 143 5.16 -1.18 8.81
N CYS A 144 4.84 -0.61 9.96
CA CYS A 144 4.63 -1.37 11.19
C CYS A 144 3.71 -0.64 12.17
N GLY A 145 3.27 -1.36 13.19
CA GLY A 145 2.60 -0.78 14.35
C GLY A 145 3.52 0.06 15.22
N MET A 146 2.93 0.94 16.01
CA MET A 146 3.65 1.89 16.89
C MET A 146 4.64 1.19 17.84
N GLY A 147 4.30 0.00 18.33
CA GLY A 147 5.15 -0.75 19.27
C GLY A 147 6.49 -1.19 18.67
N LEU A 148 6.56 -1.37 17.36
CA LEU A 148 7.76 -1.79 16.64
C LEU A 148 8.53 -0.62 16.02
N ALA A 149 7.87 0.51 15.80
CA ALA A 149 8.48 1.67 15.16
C ALA A 149 9.65 2.24 15.97
N ASN A 150 9.46 2.49 17.25
CA ASN A 150 10.51 3.08 18.09
C ASN A 150 11.79 2.21 18.18
N PRO A 151 11.72 0.89 18.41
CA PRO A 151 12.91 0.04 18.35
C PRO A 151 13.62 0.08 17.00
N LEU A 152 12.88 -0.01 15.89
CA LEU A 152 13.46 0.03 14.54
C LEU A 152 14.09 1.38 14.22
N GLU A 153 13.47 2.49 14.60
CA GLU A 153 14.04 3.83 14.44
C GLU A 153 15.30 4.03 15.27
N ALA A 154 15.38 3.44 16.48
CA ALA A 154 16.59 3.45 17.29
C ALA A 154 17.74 2.65 16.63
N GLU A 155 17.43 1.66 15.80
CA GLU A 155 18.37 0.91 14.97
C GLU A 155 18.71 1.65 13.64
N GLY A 156 18.13 2.84 13.40
CA GLY A 156 18.37 3.65 12.20
C GLY A 156 17.48 3.29 11.00
N ILE A 157 16.50 2.41 11.19
CA ILE A 157 15.56 1.99 10.13
C ILE A 157 14.39 2.97 10.08
N SER A 158 14.09 3.54 8.91
CA SER A 158 12.93 4.41 8.77
C SER A 158 11.64 3.61 8.88
N THR A 159 10.68 4.14 9.65
CA THR A 159 9.38 3.50 9.82
C THR A 159 8.22 4.38 9.36
N LYS A 160 7.14 3.71 8.95
CA LYS A 160 5.82 4.29 8.72
C LYS A 160 4.82 3.59 9.62
N TRP A 161 4.14 4.35 10.45
CA TRP A 161 3.13 3.79 11.34
C TRP A 161 1.85 3.47 10.59
N SER A 162 1.45 2.20 10.63
CA SER A 162 0.23 1.72 9.98
C SER A 162 -1.03 2.44 10.46
N ILE A 163 -1.08 2.80 11.74
CA ILE A 163 -2.24 3.48 12.35
C ILE A 163 -2.52 4.86 11.74
N GLU A 164 -1.53 5.55 11.17
CA GLU A 164 -1.74 6.84 10.53
C GLU A 164 -2.71 6.76 9.35
N MET A 165 -2.80 5.62 8.69
CA MET A 165 -3.72 5.39 7.58
C MET A 165 -5.19 5.36 7.99
N VAL A 166 -5.48 5.08 9.26
CA VAL A 166 -6.83 5.14 9.82
C VAL A 166 -7.34 6.58 9.94
N PHE A 167 -6.43 7.52 10.15
CA PHE A 167 -6.75 8.95 10.35
C PHE A 167 -6.53 9.80 9.09
N SER A 168 -6.10 9.18 7.99
CA SER A 168 -5.78 9.87 6.75
C SER A 168 -6.76 9.46 5.64
N PRO A 169 -7.20 10.39 4.79
CA PRO A 169 -7.96 10.03 3.61
C PRO A 169 -7.03 9.33 2.61
N ILE A 170 -7.21 8.03 2.43
CA ILE A 170 -6.31 7.21 1.59
C ILE A 170 -7.03 6.56 0.40
N HIS A 171 -8.36 6.61 0.36
CA HIS A 171 -9.17 5.93 -0.65
C HIS A 171 -9.49 6.85 -1.82
N GLY A 172 -9.49 6.28 -3.02
CA GLY A 172 -9.89 6.97 -4.23
C GLY A 172 -8.73 7.62 -4.98
N ILE A 173 -9.03 8.04 -6.21
CA ILE A 173 -8.05 8.62 -7.14
C ILE A 173 -7.45 9.91 -6.59
N ASP A 174 -8.28 10.80 -6.06
CA ASP A 174 -7.85 12.12 -5.59
C ASP A 174 -6.90 12.05 -4.38
N GLN A 175 -6.96 10.95 -3.61
CA GLN A 175 -6.12 10.76 -2.43
C GLN A 175 -4.77 10.06 -2.73
N ALA A 176 -4.54 9.65 -3.96
CA ALA A 176 -3.35 8.89 -4.33
C ALA A 176 -2.04 9.63 -4.03
N ALA A 177 -1.99 10.94 -4.25
CA ALA A 177 -0.81 11.75 -3.95
C ALA A 177 -0.59 11.92 -2.44
N ASP A 178 -1.64 12.11 -1.66
CA ASP A 178 -1.56 12.20 -0.21
C ASP A 178 -1.09 10.87 0.39
N LEU A 179 -1.61 9.75 -0.13
CA LEU A 179 -1.16 8.41 0.25
C LEU A 179 0.35 8.23 -0.04
N ALA A 180 0.83 8.56 -1.25
CA ALA A 180 2.25 8.53 -1.57
C ALA A 180 3.08 9.43 -0.63
N GLY A 181 2.54 10.59 -0.28
CA GLY A 181 3.12 11.54 0.65
C GLY A 181 3.32 10.96 2.06
N LEU A 182 2.40 10.10 2.53
CA LEU A 182 2.56 9.44 3.83
C LEU A 182 3.82 8.56 3.88
N PHE A 183 4.20 7.94 2.77
CA PHE A 183 5.36 7.05 2.69
C PHE A 183 6.66 7.78 2.33
N SER A 184 6.62 8.88 1.60
CA SER A 184 7.81 9.66 1.28
C SER A 184 8.34 10.50 2.46
N ARG A 185 7.46 10.95 3.37
CA ARG A 185 7.82 11.79 4.54
C ARG A 185 8.90 11.17 5.45
N PRO A 186 8.80 9.89 5.89
CA PRO A 186 9.82 9.28 6.74
C PRO A 186 11.20 9.27 6.08
N LEU A 187 11.27 8.96 4.78
CA LEU A 187 12.50 8.92 4.02
C LEU A 187 13.13 10.32 3.88
N THR A 188 12.32 11.33 3.58
CA THR A 188 12.78 12.72 3.53
C THR A 188 13.31 13.18 4.89
N ARG A 189 12.60 12.86 5.98
CA ARG A 189 13.05 13.18 7.35
C ARG A 189 14.41 12.57 7.64
N ASN A 190 14.61 11.30 7.31
CA ASN A 190 15.87 10.60 7.54
C ASN A 190 17.03 11.22 6.73
N GLN A 191 16.82 11.56 5.47
CA GLN A 191 17.82 12.27 4.64
C GLN A 191 18.27 13.59 5.26
N ILE A 192 17.33 14.39 5.78
CA ILE A 192 17.64 15.69 6.42
C ILE A 192 18.45 15.49 7.71
N LEU A 193 18.11 14.49 8.52
CA LEU A 193 18.81 14.20 9.77
C LEU A 193 20.24 13.72 9.50
N THR A 194 20.43 12.83 8.55
CA THR A 194 21.74 12.30 8.15
C THR A 194 22.64 13.41 7.59
N SER A 195 22.11 14.28 6.71
CA SER A 195 22.89 15.38 6.13
C SER A 195 23.33 16.41 7.17
N LYS A 196 22.51 16.69 8.19
CA LYS A 196 22.88 17.58 9.29
C LYS A 196 23.96 16.97 10.20
N SER A 197 23.92 15.66 10.46
CA SER A 197 24.94 14.97 11.24
C SER A 197 26.32 15.02 10.57
N LEU A 198 26.38 14.90 9.24
CA LEU A 198 27.64 15.00 8.48
C LEU A 198 28.20 16.42 8.40
N ALA A 199 27.37 17.46 8.54
CA ALA A 199 27.79 18.86 8.48
C ALA A 199 28.32 19.37 9.83
N THR A 200 28.19 18.60 10.91
CA THR A 200 28.64 18.98 12.28
C THR A 200 29.94 18.29 12.69
N HIS A 201 30.58 17.55 11.82
CA HIS A 201 31.90 16.94 11.93
C HIS A 201 32.86 17.52 10.90
#